data_3081ce5eb31e5a6a83c327b2b2da7b3f
#
_entry.id   3081ce5eb31e5a6a83c327b2b2da7b3f
#
_cell.length_a   1.000
_cell.length_b   1.000
_cell.length_c   1.000
_cell.angle_alpha   90.00
_cell.angle_beta   90.00
_cell.angle_gamma   90.00
#
_symmetry.space_group_name_H-M   'P 1'
#
loop_
_entity.id
_entity.type
_entity.pdbx_description
1 polymer ?
#
loop_
_entity_poly.entity_id
_entity_poly.type
_entity_poly.pdbx_seq_one_letter_code
_entity_poly.pdbx_strand_id
1 'polypeptide(L)'
;MDSAIKTQFDRCEAEGLCRSDVAGLRMKWIPGQKHLIAQYHPTWQLVKRKASFQKPTMTQPFNPDGFNFTKVKESEVLARVYVKDRKVVFVRDSSDPLPEGVDTLYTILLNVSPICNNHQLLVPNLEKCYNQVWRYDLTENWIVFCENSERDDYVLFFNSLCGFSSVNHLHLQVMYSSSFYATATGSPTLPLPDDFTPSKLPLEYADCRVLFKREFVVCLEVKDWLSQAIKLSIEHDANETAEMGDRKRRELAHCFNELIRACYEQAFPYDVVFCQHGSDIYTFIRRYQQPLEDLHVNPACVELTGVVVYRSEESFDRADQDILMEECKKVVYFEPSIWDDFVRSYVNRIVNN
;
A
#
# COMPACT_ATOMS: atom_id res chain seq x y z
N MET A 1 -1.92 -19.42 0.30
CA MET A 1 -1.22 -18.46 1.18
C MET A 1 -2.21 -17.78 2.13
N ASP A 2 -3.20 -17.11 1.61
CA ASP A 2 -4.10 -16.23 2.35
C ASP A 2 -4.88 -16.90 3.48
N SER A 3 -5.43 -18.08 3.24
CA SER A 3 -6.20 -18.83 4.25
C SER A 3 -5.38 -19.21 5.49
N ALA A 4 -4.13 -19.60 5.31
CA ALA A 4 -3.24 -19.94 6.42
C ALA A 4 -2.90 -18.72 7.27
N ILE A 5 -2.62 -17.57 6.62
CA ILE A 5 -2.31 -16.31 7.31
C ILE A 5 -3.55 -15.78 8.02
N LYS A 6 -4.73 -15.85 7.36
CA LYS A 6 -5.99 -15.44 7.97
C LYS A 6 -6.30 -16.24 9.25
N THR A 7 -6.08 -17.55 9.24
CA THR A 7 -6.28 -18.39 10.44
C THR A 7 -5.41 -17.89 11.62
N GLN A 8 -4.15 -17.52 11.35
CA GLN A 8 -3.29 -16.96 12.38
C GLN A 8 -3.73 -15.55 12.82
N PHE A 9 -4.21 -14.73 11.90
CA PHE A 9 -4.75 -13.41 12.23
C PHE A 9 -5.97 -13.55 13.16
N ASP A 10 -6.93 -14.40 12.81
CA ASP A 10 -8.14 -14.65 13.60
C ASP A 10 -7.80 -15.17 15.01
N ARG A 11 -6.77 -16.01 15.15
CA ARG A 11 -6.26 -16.44 16.44
C ARG A 11 -5.73 -15.24 17.26
N CYS A 12 -4.89 -14.40 16.65
CA CYS A 12 -4.32 -13.24 17.33
C CYS A 12 -5.41 -12.25 17.79
N GLU A 13 -6.44 -12.06 16.96
CA GLU A 13 -7.59 -11.21 17.31
C GLU A 13 -8.36 -11.81 18.50
N ALA A 14 -8.65 -13.11 18.46
CA ALA A 14 -9.32 -13.82 19.56
C ALA A 14 -8.52 -13.81 20.87
N GLU A 15 -7.19 -13.81 20.81
CA GLU A 15 -6.28 -13.67 21.95
C GLU A 15 -6.15 -12.21 22.44
N GLY A 16 -6.82 -11.26 21.79
CA GLY A 16 -6.82 -9.84 22.19
C GLY A 16 -5.49 -9.12 21.91
N LEU A 17 -4.72 -9.56 20.91
CA LEU A 17 -3.44 -8.92 20.56
C LEU A 17 -3.64 -7.62 19.78
N CYS A 18 -4.80 -7.40 19.16
CA CYS A 18 -5.15 -6.14 18.53
C CYS A 18 -5.46 -5.08 19.58
N ARG A 19 -4.90 -3.88 19.41
CA ARG A 19 -5.15 -2.73 20.30
C ARG A 19 -6.48 -2.03 20.02
N SER A 20 -6.97 -2.19 18.80
CA SER A 20 -8.31 -1.80 18.37
C SER A 20 -8.95 -2.98 17.66
N ASP A 21 -10.23 -3.22 17.91
CA ASP A 21 -11.01 -4.13 17.10
C ASP A 21 -11.53 -3.40 15.85
N VAL A 22 -11.88 -4.14 14.82
CA VAL A 22 -12.52 -3.57 13.62
C VAL A 22 -14.05 -3.55 13.74
N ALA A 23 -14.60 -4.10 14.81
CA ALA A 23 -16.06 -4.17 15.02
C ALA A 23 -16.69 -2.79 15.28
N GLY A 24 -15.92 -1.86 15.87
CA GLY A 24 -16.33 -0.47 16.08
C GLY A 24 -16.16 0.45 14.87
N LEU A 25 -15.70 -0.08 13.72
CA LEU A 25 -15.48 0.69 12.51
C LEU A 25 -16.80 1.12 11.88
N ARG A 26 -16.96 2.42 11.67
CA ARG A 26 -18.06 3.02 10.91
C ARG A 26 -17.60 3.32 9.51
N MET A 27 -18.43 3.02 8.52
CA MET A 27 -18.15 3.24 7.11
C MET A 27 -19.35 3.83 6.39
N LYS A 28 -19.11 4.69 5.42
CA LYS A 28 -20.11 5.18 4.48
C LYS A 28 -19.47 5.58 3.16
N TRP A 29 -20.27 5.57 2.09
CA TRP A 29 -19.89 6.22 0.86
C TRP A 29 -19.82 7.73 1.06
N ILE A 30 -18.76 8.35 0.52
CA ILE A 30 -18.73 9.82 0.40
C ILE A 30 -19.57 10.16 -0.83
N PRO A 31 -20.58 11.05 -0.71
CA PRO A 31 -21.39 11.45 -1.85
C PRO A 31 -20.51 12.01 -2.98
N GLY A 32 -20.72 11.53 -4.21
CA GLY A 32 -19.95 11.92 -5.38
C GLY A 32 -19.83 10.78 -6.39
N GLN A 33 -19.04 10.99 -7.46
CA GLN A 33 -18.90 10.06 -8.57
C GLN A 33 -17.65 9.15 -8.48
N LYS A 34 -16.79 9.38 -7.48
CA LYS A 34 -15.48 8.69 -7.39
C LYS A 34 -15.49 7.45 -6.51
N HIS A 35 -16.65 7.00 -6.04
CA HIS A 35 -16.80 5.84 -5.15
C HIS A 35 -15.92 5.93 -3.88
N LEU A 36 -15.68 7.14 -3.35
CA LEU A 36 -14.87 7.31 -2.16
C LEU A 36 -15.57 6.80 -0.90
N ILE A 37 -14.81 6.22 0.01
CA ILE A 37 -15.29 5.65 1.27
C ILE A 37 -14.75 6.47 2.43
N ALA A 38 -15.63 6.88 3.33
CA ALA A 38 -15.26 7.39 4.62
C ALA A 38 -15.22 6.24 5.65
N GLN A 39 -14.16 6.21 6.43
CA GLN A 39 -14.03 5.33 7.60
C GLN A 39 -13.76 6.16 8.85
N TYR A 40 -14.35 5.74 9.98
CA TYR A 40 -14.08 6.32 11.29
C TYR A 40 -14.12 5.24 12.36
N HIS A 41 -13.13 5.25 13.24
CA HIS A 41 -13.07 4.38 14.39
C HIS A 41 -12.84 5.19 15.67
N PRO A 42 -13.77 5.20 16.64
CA PRO A 42 -13.70 6.09 17.80
C PRO A 42 -12.44 5.95 18.65
N THR A 43 -11.92 4.74 18.78
CA THR A 43 -10.78 4.45 19.66
C THR A 43 -9.44 4.31 18.91
N TRP A 44 -9.45 4.10 17.59
CA TRP A 44 -8.23 3.83 16.83
C TRP A 44 -7.19 4.94 16.94
N GLN A 45 -7.62 6.21 16.92
CA GLN A 45 -6.72 7.36 17.06
C GLN A 45 -5.99 7.39 18.41
N LEU A 46 -6.62 6.83 19.46
CA LEU A 46 -6.05 6.79 20.81
C LEU A 46 -4.95 5.72 20.92
N VAL A 47 -5.07 4.63 20.16
CA VAL A 47 -4.19 3.45 20.25
C VAL A 47 -3.18 3.36 19.11
N LYS A 48 -3.39 4.12 18.02
CA LYS A 48 -2.46 4.19 16.90
C LYS A 48 -1.10 4.66 17.36
N ARG A 49 -0.06 3.96 16.90
CA ARG A 49 1.32 4.38 17.18
C ARG A 49 1.61 5.72 16.52
N LYS A 50 2.15 6.65 17.30
CA LYS A 50 2.67 7.92 16.78
C LYS A 50 4.02 7.68 16.12
N ALA A 51 4.33 8.44 15.06
CA ALA A 51 5.65 8.43 14.45
C ALA A 51 6.73 8.80 15.47
N SER A 52 7.85 8.09 15.44
CA SER A 52 8.98 8.33 16.37
C SER A 52 9.90 9.48 15.92
N PHE A 53 9.61 10.12 14.80
CA PHE A 53 10.41 11.22 14.22
C PHE A 53 9.55 12.49 14.08
N GLN A 54 10.17 13.66 14.35
CA GLN A 54 9.46 14.96 14.30
C GLN A 54 9.43 15.58 12.90
N LYS A 55 10.48 15.37 12.10
CA LYS A 55 10.58 15.88 10.72
C LYS A 55 11.03 14.75 9.81
N PRO A 56 10.12 14.15 9.05
CA PRO A 56 10.51 13.09 8.14
C PRO A 56 11.38 13.65 7.01
N THR A 57 12.44 12.90 6.68
CA THR A 57 13.18 13.02 5.44
C THR A 57 13.01 11.73 4.65
N MET A 58 13.16 11.76 3.34
CA MET A 58 12.96 10.55 2.53
C MET A 58 13.90 9.42 2.91
N THR A 59 15.08 9.77 3.41
CA THR A 59 16.10 8.81 3.85
C THR A 59 16.60 9.18 5.23
N GLN A 60 16.11 8.51 6.25
CA GLN A 60 16.62 8.66 7.63
C GLN A 60 17.44 7.45 8.03
N PRO A 61 18.51 7.62 8.81
CA PRO A 61 19.20 6.49 9.43
C PRO A 61 18.24 5.68 10.31
N PHE A 62 18.45 4.37 10.35
CA PHE A 62 17.71 3.51 11.28
C PHE A 62 18.00 3.93 12.73
N ASN A 63 16.95 4.01 13.54
CA ASN A 63 17.06 4.31 14.96
C ASN A 63 16.76 3.04 15.77
N PRO A 64 17.77 2.37 16.35
CA PRO A 64 17.57 1.17 17.17
C PRO A 64 16.83 1.46 18.48
N ASP A 65 16.93 2.68 19.01
CA ASP A 65 16.28 3.07 20.27
C ASP A 65 14.78 3.31 20.09
N GLY A 66 14.38 3.77 18.90
CA GLY A 66 12.98 3.94 18.50
C GLY A 66 12.26 2.61 18.36
N PHE A 67 10.94 2.66 18.17
CA PHE A 67 10.20 1.47 17.81
C PHE A 67 10.61 0.99 16.40
N ASN A 68 10.88 -0.31 16.32
CA ASN A 68 11.10 -1.04 15.09
C ASN A 68 10.56 -2.47 15.25
N PHE A 69 10.47 -3.22 14.16
CA PHE A 69 9.79 -4.53 14.18
C PHE A 69 10.59 -5.65 14.86
N THR A 70 11.88 -5.46 15.18
CA THR A 70 12.60 -6.44 16.02
C THR A 70 12.10 -6.46 17.48
N LYS A 71 11.29 -5.45 17.87
CA LYS A 71 10.68 -5.31 19.20
C LYS A 71 9.27 -5.91 19.30
N VAL A 72 8.76 -6.53 18.23
CA VAL A 72 7.47 -7.21 18.26
C VAL A 72 7.58 -8.55 18.97
N LYS A 73 6.47 -8.99 19.54
CA LYS A 73 6.42 -10.29 20.23
C LYS A 73 6.25 -11.41 19.21
N GLU A 74 6.78 -12.58 19.50
CA GLU A 74 6.59 -13.78 18.65
C GLU A 74 5.10 -14.13 18.47
N SER A 75 4.25 -13.84 19.44
CA SER A 75 2.80 -14.00 19.34
C SER A 75 2.15 -13.11 18.27
N GLU A 76 2.80 -12.03 17.85
CA GLU A 76 2.34 -11.12 16.79
C GLU A 76 2.84 -11.57 15.39
N VAL A 77 3.67 -12.62 15.31
CA VAL A 77 4.13 -13.20 14.05
C VAL A 77 3.06 -14.14 13.50
N LEU A 78 2.56 -13.83 12.30
CA LEU A 78 1.56 -14.65 11.62
C LEU A 78 2.22 -15.76 10.79
N ALA A 79 3.34 -15.43 10.12
CA ALA A 79 4.11 -16.39 9.33
C ALA A 79 5.51 -15.87 9.04
N ARG A 80 6.41 -16.80 8.67
CA ARG A 80 7.68 -16.53 8.01
C ARG A 80 7.68 -17.21 6.66
N VAL A 81 8.06 -16.48 5.62
CA VAL A 81 8.03 -16.98 4.24
C VAL A 81 9.25 -16.49 3.47
N TYR A 82 9.57 -17.17 2.39
CA TYR A 82 10.54 -16.69 1.39
C TYR A 82 9.96 -16.86 -0.02
N VAL A 83 10.56 -16.17 -0.98
CA VAL A 83 10.22 -16.32 -2.40
C VAL A 83 11.27 -17.19 -3.06
N LYS A 84 10.87 -18.27 -3.72
CA LYS A 84 11.69 -19.12 -4.55
C LYS A 84 10.89 -19.64 -5.74
N ASP A 85 11.49 -19.63 -6.92
CA ASP A 85 10.86 -20.10 -8.16
C ASP A 85 9.45 -19.53 -8.38
N ARG A 86 9.27 -18.22 -8.14
CA ARG A 86 7.99 -17.47 -8.23
C ARG A 86 6.91 -17.94 -7.25
N LYS A 87 7.28 -18.61 -6.20
CA LYS A 87 6.35 -19.08 -5.17
C LYS A 87 6.70 -18.50 -3.82
N VAL A 88 5.67 -18.15 -3.08
CA VAL A 88 5.79 -17.82 -1.66
C VAL A 88 5.75 -19.14 -0.88
N VAL A 89 6.83 -19.44 -0.19
CA VAL A 89 7.02 -20.71 0.54
C VAL A 89 7.08 -20.43 2.04
N PHE A 90 6.28 -21.15 2.81
CA PHE A 90 6.27 -21.06 4.27
C PHE A 90 7.48 -21.73 4.89
N VAL A 91 8.13 -21.04 5.82
CA VAL A 91 9.17 -21.63 6.69
C VAL A 91 8.49 -22.45 7.76
N ARG A 92 8.88 -23.71 7.88
CA ARG A 92 8.27 -24.65 8.86
C ARG A 92 8.91 -24.50 10.24
N ASP A 93 10.22 -24.37 10.29
CA ASP A 93 10.99 -24.15 11.50
C ASP A 93 11.87 -22.91 11.33
N SER A 94 11.73 -21.95 12.25
CA SER A 94 12.50 -20.69 12.20
C SER A 94 14.02 -20.89 12.36
N SER A 95 14.46 -22.07 12.82
CA SER A 95 15.87 -22.44 12.92
C SER A 95 16.44 -23.01 11.61
N ASP A 96 15.59 -23.38 10.64
CA ASP A 96 16.04 -23.90 9.36
C ASP A 96 16.76 -22.82 8.54
N PRO A 97 17.92 -23.13 7.94
CA PRO A 97 18.58 -22.20 7.04
C PRO A 97 17.73 -21.98 5.79
N LEU A 98 17.79 -20.76 5.24
CA LEU A 98 17.15 -20.49 3.96
C LEU A 98 17.77 -21.38 2.87
N PRO A 99 16.98 -21.83 1.88
CA PRO A 99 17.49 -22.60 0.77
C PRO A 99 18.55 -21.84 -0.03
N GLU A 100 19.45 -22.58 -0.68
CA GLU A 100 20.45 -21.99 -1.57
C GLU A 100 19.81 -21.06 -2.61
N GLY A 101 20.40 -19.88 -2.79
CA GLY A 101 19.92 -18.85 -3.71
C GLY A 101 18.79 -17.98 -3.16
N VAL A 102 18.36 -18.20 -1.90
CA VAL A 102 17.38 -17.36 -1.21
C VAL A 102 18.10 -16.53 -0.14
N ASP A 103 18.03 -15.20 -0.27
CA ASP A 103 18.72 -14.24 0.61
C ASP A 103 17.75 -13.41 1.48
N THR A 104 16.45 -13.54 1.23
CA THR A 104 15.43 -12.73 1.88
C THR A 104 14.37 -13.59 2.55
N LEU A 105 14.31 -13.48 3.88
CA LEU A 105 13.23 -13.98 4.71
C LEU A 105 12.22 -12.87 4.95
N TYR A 106 10.96 -13.12 4.69
CA TYR A 106 9.87 -12.19 4.98
C TYR A 106 9.16 -12.64 6.25
N THR A 107 8.98 -11.71 7.18
CA THR A 107 8.16 -11.91 8.36
C THR A 107 6.82 -11.20 8.16
N ILE A 108 5.73 -11.96 8.24
CA ILE A 108 4.37 -11.44 8.18
C ILE A 108 3.90 -11.23 9.61
N LEU A 109 3.57 -9.98 9.95
CA LEU A 109 3.19 -9.56 11.29
C LEU A 109 1.72 -9.12 11.33
N LEU A 110 1.11 -9.35 12.48
CA LEU A 110 -0.16 -8.70 12.82
C LEU A 110 0.03 -7.18 12.86
N ASN A 111 -0.80 -6.42 12.17
CA ASN A 111 -0.93 -5.01 12.49
C ASN A 111 -1.80 -4.86 13.74
N VAL A 112 -1.18 -4.56 14.87
CA VAL A 112 -1.88 -4.44 16.17
C VAL A 112 -2.85 -3.26 16.27
N SER A 113 -2.86 -2.36 15.29
CA SER A 113 -3.81 -1.25 15.17
C SER A 113 -4.47 -1.29 13.79
N PRO A 114 -5.24 -2.35 13.49
CA PRO A 114 -5.79 -2.56 12.15
C PRO A 114 -6.83 -1.49 11.80
N ILE A 115 -6.90 -1.14 10.51
CA ILE A 115 -7.93 -0.24 9.94
C ILE A 115 -8.98 -1.02 9.15
N CYS A 116 -8.75 -2.30 8.93
CA CYS A 116 -9.68 -3.26 8.33
C CYS A 116 -9.36 -4.66 8.84
N ASN A 117 -10.25 -5.61 8.58
CA ASN A 117 -10.01 -7.00 8.90
C ASN A 117 -8.79 -7.56 8.12
N ASN A 118 -8.02 -8.40 8.79
CA ASN A 118 -6.85 -9.07 8.20
C ASN A 118 -5.75 -8.09 7.71
N HIS A 119 -5.59 -6.95 8.39
CA HIS A 119 -4.53 -5.99 8.12
C HIS A 119 -3.19 -6.52 8.67
N GLN A 120 -2.24 -6.75 7.79
CA GLN A 120 -0.94 -7.35 8.10
C GLN A 120 0.21 -6.41 7.71
N LEU A 121 1.41 -6.72 8.21
CA LEU A 121 2.65 -6.07 7.80
C LEU A 121 3.59 -7.13 7.22
N LEU A 122 4.26 -6.81 6.13
CA LEU A 122 5.21 -7.67 5.44
C LEU A 122 6.60 -7.03 5.54
N VAL A 123 7.51 -7.66 6.33
CA VAL A 123 8.82 -7.12 6.69
C VAL A 123 9.93 -8.02 6.12
N PRO A 124 10.77 -7.53 5.19
CA PRO A 124 11.89 -8.30 4.64
C PRO A 124 13.08 -8.28 5.60
N ASN A 125 13.70 -9.44 5.82
CA ASN A 125 14.92 -9.58 6.60
C ASN A 125 14.88 -8.77 7.92
N LEU A 126 13.91 -9.09 8.77
CA LEU A 126 13.58 -8.36 10.00
C LEU A 126 14.80 -7.89 10.79
N GLU A 127 15.79 -8.77 10.98
CA GLU A 127 16.99 -8.50 11.75
C GLU A 127 18.01 -7.58 11.04
N LYS A 128 17.88 -7.37 9.72
CA LYS A 128 18.75 -6.45 8.98
C LYS A 128 18.34 -4.99 9.15
N CYS A 129 17.20 -4.72 9.74
CA CYS A 129 16.75 -3.38 10.11
C CYS A 129 16.84 -2.37 8.96
N TYR A 130 16.40 -2.75 7.77
CA TYR A 130 16.40 -1.84 6.62
C TYR A 130 15.57 -0.60 6.92
N ASN A 131 16.08 0.58 6.54
CA ASN A 131 15.32 1.82 6.59
C ASN A 131 14.06 1.72 5.72
N GLN A 132 13.02 2.51 6.03
CA GLN A 132 11.80 2.62 5.22
C GLN A 132 12.08 3.37 3.91
N VAL A 133 12.93 2.77 3.09
CA VAL A 133 13.37 3.24 1.78
C VAL A 133 13.16 2.10 0.79
N TRP A 134 12.66 2.40 -0.40
CA TRP A 134 12.42 1.37 -1.40
C TRP A 134 13.69 0.61 -1.76
N ARG A 135 13.59 -0.70 -1.79
CA ARG A 135 14.67 -1.60 -2.20
C ARG A 135 14.36 -2.18 -3.57
N TYR A 136 15.13 -1.75 -4.55
CA TYR A 136 14.96 -2.13 -5.97
C TYR A 136 15.10 -3.63 -6.21
N ASP A 137 15.97 -4.30 -5.44
CA ASP A 137 16.22 -5.73 -5.47
C ASP A 137 15.04 -6.59 -4.96
N LEU A 138 14.07 -5.98 -4.28
CA LEU A 138 12.89 -6.67 -3.77
C LEU A 138 11.62 -6.43 -4.61
N THR A 139 11.68 -5.59 -5.65
CA THR A 139 10.48 -5.19 -6.41
C THR A 139 9.77 -6.38 -7.05
N GLU A 140 10.50 -7.30 -7.68
CA GLU A 140 9.90 -8.49 -8.28
C GLU A 140 9.25 -9.39 -7.21
N ASN A 141 9.84 -9.48 -6.01
CA ASN A 141 9.26 -10.28 -4.93
C ASN A 141 7.91 -9.71 -4.45
N TRP A 142 7.76 -8.36 -4.42
CA TRP A 142 6.47 -7.74 -4.08
C TRP A 142 5.38 -8.10 -5.11
N ILE A 143 5.73 -8.12 -6.40
CA ILE A 143 4.82 -8.58 -7.46
C ILE A 143 4.48 -10.06 -7.25
N VAL A 144 5.49 -10.90 -6.96
CA VAL A 144 5.29 -12.34 -6.69
C VAL A 144 4.36 -12.58 -5.50
N PHE A 145 4.41 -11.75 -4.44
CA PHE A 145 3.45 -11.85 -3.33
C PHE A 145 2.01 -11.65 -3.82
N CYS A 146 1.78 -10.66 -4.67
CA CYS A 146 0.45 -10.42 -5.26
C CYS A 146 0.01 -11.57 -6.17
N GLU A 147 0.91 -12.08 -7.03
CA GLU A 147 0.64 -13.21 -7.93
C GLU A 147 0.30 -14.51 -7.18
N ASN A 148 0.84 -14.69 -5.96
CA ASN A 148 0.64 -15.89 -5.15
C ASN A 148 -0.58 -15.80 -4.22
N SER A 149 -1.29 -14.69 -4.20
CA SER A 149 -2.58 -14.61 -3.53
C SER A 149 -3.63 -15.37 -4.32
N GLU A 150 -4.45 -16.16 -3.59
CA GLU A 150 -5.62 -16.85 -4.14
C GLU A 150 -6.82 -15.89 -4.26
N ARG A 151 -6.64 -14.63 -3.89
CA ARG A 151 -7.71 -13.63 -3.78
C ARG A 151 -7.45 -12.48 -4.74
N ASP A 152 -8.47 -12.11 -5.51
CA ASP A 152 -8.44 -11.00 -6.47
C ASP A 152 -8.34 -9.62 -5.79
N ASP A 153 -8.63 -9.56 -4.49
CA ASP A 153 -8.68 -8.34 -3.67
C ASP A 153 -7.45 -8.13 -2.78
N TYR A 154 -6.38 -8.91 -3.00
CA TYR A 154 -5.11 -8.75 -2.30
C TYR A 154 -4.39 -7.48 -2.75
N VAL A 155 -4.01 -6.64 -1.80
CA VAL A 155 -3.37 -5.34 -2.08
C VAL A 155 -2.16 -5.15 -1.16
N LEU A 156 -1.04 -4.69 -1.74
CA LEU A 156 0.13 -4.25 -0.98
C LEU A 156 0.22 -2.72 -0.99
N PHE A 157 0.50 -2.14 0.17
CA PHE A 157 0.67 -0.70 0.36
C PHE A 157 2.06 -0.39 0.92
N PHE A 158 2.72 0.59 0.36
CA PHE A 158 3.96 1.15 0.89
C PHE A 158 3.79 2.64 1.15
N ASN A 159 4.13 3.08 2.36
CA ASN A 159 4.26 4.50 2.69
C ASN A 159 5.74 4.86 2.82
N SER A 160 6.20 5.85 2.08
CA SER A 160 7.50 6.46 2.38
C SER A 160 7.45 7.22 3.71
N LEU A 161 8.61 7.53 4.29
CA LEU A 161 8.67 8.31 5.54
C LEU A 161 7.99 9.66 5.40
N CYS A 162 8.11 10.30 4.24
CA CYS A 162 7.44 11.56 3.91
C CYS A 162 6.01 11.39 3.39
N GLY A 163 5.51 10.16 3.30
CA GLY A 163 4.17 9.73 2.93
C GLY A 163 3.40 9.08 4.08
N PHE A 164 3.61 9.52 5.33
CA PHE A 164 2.95 9.03 6.55
C PHE A 164 3.36 7.63 7.05
N SER A 165 4.49 7.06 6.62
CA SER A 165 5.03 5.94 7.37
C SER A 165 5.34 6.36 8.81
N SER A 166 4.89 5.58 9.79
CA SER A 166 5.11 5.85 11.21
C SER A 166 6.34 5.15 11.79
N VAL A 167 6.95 4.23 11.03
CA VAL A 167 8.08 3.40 11.46
C VAL A 167 9.16 3.42 10.39
N ASN A 168 10.39 3.78 10.78
CA ASN A 168 11.56 3.72 9.90
C ASN A 168 12.21 2.32 9.96
N HIS A 169 11.48 1.33 9.50
CA HIS A 169 11.93 -0.04 9.31
C HIS A 169 11.13 -0.58 8.12
N LEU A 170 11.80 -1.03 7.06
CA LEU A 170 11.17 -1.38 5.80
C LEU A 170 10.04 -2.39 5.99
N HIS A 171 8.87 -1.99 5.60
CA HIS A 171 7.68 -2.81 5.59
C HIS A 171 6.69 -2.36 4.53
N LEU A 172 5.91 -3.30 4.05
CA LEU A 172 4.68 -3.05 3.33
C LEU A 172 3.50 -3.48 4.21
N GLN A 173 2.34 -2.91 3.93
CA GLN A 173 1.08 -3.30 4.55
C GLN A 173 0.33 -4.20 3.58
N VAL A 174 -0.23 -5.30 4.08
CA VAL A 174 -1.10 -6.21 3.33
C VAL A 174 -2.52 -5.99 3.79
N MET A 175 -3.41 -5.76 2.85
CA MET A 175 -4.84 -5.66 3.10
C MET A 175 -5.62 -6.31 1.96
N TYR A 176 -6.90 -6.49 2.15
CA TYR A 176 -7.82 -6.99 1.13
C TYR A 176 -8.84 -5.91 0.83
N SER A 177 -8.99 -5.49 -0.44
CA SER A 177 -9.88 -4.38 -0.78
C SER A 177 -11.32 -4.60 -0.30
N SER A 178 -11.82 -5.83 -0.37
CA SER A 178 -13.16 -6.17 0.15
C SER A 178 -13.32 -5.91 1.65
N SER A 179 -12.25 -5.92 2.42
CA SER A 179 -12.27 -5.61 3.86
C SER A 179 -12.58 -4.16 4.16
N PHE A 180 -12.48 -3.27 3.18
CA PHE A 180 -12.89 -1.87 3.32
C PHE A 180 -14.40 -1.65 3.14
N TYR A 181 -15.12 -2.69 2.72
CA TYR A 181 -16.58 -2.65 2.49
C TYR A 181 -17.35 -3.54 3.44
N ALA A 182 -16.66 -4.38 4.21
CA ALA A 182 -17.24 -5.32 5.15
C ALA A 182 -16.52 -5.29 6.49
N THR A 183 -17.26 -5.27 7.58
CA THR A 183 -16.71 -5.48 8.92
C THR A 183 -16.62 -6.98 9.24
N ALA A 184 -15.67 -7.37 10.09
CA ALA A 184 -15.31 -8.77 10.34
C ALA A 184 -16.43 -9.65 10.95
N THR A 185 -17.43 -9.07 11.56
CA THR A 185 -18.42 -9.80 12.40
C THR A 185 -19.82 -9.30 12.14
N GLY A 186 -20.37 -9.55 10.94
CA GLY A 186 -21.82 -9.39 10.71
C GLY A 186 -22.41 -7.98 10.88
N SER A 187 -21.60 -6.97 11.07
CA SER A 187 -22.03 -5.57 10.95
C SER A 187 -22.38 -5.29 9.48
N PRO A 188 -23.28 -4.34 9.22
CA PRO A 188 -23.77 -4.13 7.87
C PRO A 188 -22.58 -3.87 6.92
N THR A 189 -22.47 -4.72 5.91
CA THR A 189 -21.64 -4.43 4.74
C THR A 189 -22.09 -3.12 4.14
N LEU A 190 -21.15 -2.30 3.72
CA LEU A 190 -21.48 -1.09 2.98
C LEU A 190 -22.23 -1.52 1.69
N PRO A 191 -23.48 -1.03 1.42
CA PRO A 191 -24.17 -1.36 0.19
C PRO A 191 -23.31 -0.93 -1.01
N LEU A 192 -23.02 -1.86 -1.91
CA LEU A 192 -22.19 -1.56 -3.06
C LEU A 192 -23.04 -0.95 -4.19
N PRO A 193 -22.54 0.10 -4.88
CA PRO A 193 -23.14 0.54 -6.12
C PRO A 193 -23.12 -0.58 -7.19
N ASP A 194 -24.10 -0.57 -8.10
CA ASP A 194 -24.25 -1.62 -9.12
C ASP A 194 -23.02 -1.77 -10.03
N ASP A 195 -22.27 -0.69 -10.22
CA ASP A 195 -21.08 -0.61 -11.06
C ASP A 195 -19.77 -0.83 -10.27
N PHE A 196 -19.85 -1.14 -8.96
CA PHE A 196 -18.70 -1.31 -8.10
C PHE A 196 -18.40 -2.77 -7.77
N THR A 197 -17.13 -3.15 -7.89
CA THR A 197 -16.64 -4.50 -7.62
C THR A 197 -15.83 -4.52 -6.31
N PRO A 198 -16.17 -5.36 -5.31
CA PRO A 198 -15.50 -5.37 -3.99
C PRO A 198 -14.01 -5.75 -4.04
N SER A 199 -13.56 -6.42 -5.09
CA SER A 199 -12.14 -6.74 -5.27
C SER A 199 -11.31 -5.57 -5.79
N LYS A 200 -11.93 -4.41 -6.04
CA LYS A 200 -11.26 -3.20 -6.52
C LYS A 200 -11.24 -2.10 -5.46
N LEU A 201 -10.21 -1.27 -5.51
CA LEU A 201 -10.14 -0.02 -4.77
C LEU A 201 -10.87 1.10 -5.54
N PRO A 202 -11.39 2.14 -4.87
CA PRO A 202 -11.95 3.31 -5.56
C PRO A 202 -11.03 3.91 -6.62
N LEU A 203 -9.72 3.96 -6.35
CA LEU A 203 -8.68 4.42 -7.28
C LEU A 203 -8.72 3.72 -8.64
N GLU A 204 -9.12 2.45 -8.69
CA GLU A 204 -9.11 1.66 -9.93
C GLU A 204 -10.21 2.07 -10.93
N TYR A 205 -11.13 2.93 -10.48
CA TYR A 205 -12.18 3.55 -11.32
C TYR A 205 -11.78 4.95 -11.80
N ALA A 206 -10.59 5.44 -11.42
CA ALA A 206 -10.13 6.76 -11.85
C ALA A 206 -9.79 6.78 -13.34
N ASP A 207 -10.13 7.89 -14.00
CA ASP A 207 -9.73 8.13 -15.38
C ASP A 207 -8.21 8.20 -15.50
N CYS A 208 -7.70 7.62 -16.59
CA CYS A 208 -6.27 7.57 -16.86
C CYS A 208 -5.95 8.05 -18.28
N ARG A 209 -4.81 8.75 -18.41
CA ARG A 209 -4.23 9.15 -19.69
C ARG A 209 -2.98 8.33 -19.97
N VAL A 210 -2.88 7.69 -21.14
CA VAL A 210 -1.65 6.98 -21.54
C VAL A 210 -0.51 7.97 -21.72
N LEU A 211 0.61 7.70 -21.07
CA LEU A 211 1.86 8.44 -21.22
C LEU A 211 2.79 7.77 -22.22
N PHE A 212 3.00 6.46 -22.09
CA PHE A 212 3.74 5.65 -23.06
C PHE A 212 3.30 4.18 -23.00
N LYS A 213 3.70 3.43 -24.03
CA LYS A 213 3.69 1.96 -24.05
C LYS A 213 5.09 1.48 -24.38
N ARG A 214 5.55 0.51 -23.63
CA ARG A 214 6.86 -0.12 -23.84
C ARG A 214 6.72 -1.62 -23.66
N GLU A 215 7.01 -2.37 -24.71
CA GLU A 215 6.88 -3.82 -24.81
C GLU A 215 5.60 -4.36 -24.13
N PHE A 216 5.66 -4.65 -22.84
CA PHE A 216 4.55 -5.21 -22.07
C PHE A 216 3.90 -4.22 -21.12
N VAL A 217 4.53 -3.07 -20.86
CA VAL A 217 4.09 -2.11 -19.84
C VAL A 217 3.36 -0.94 -20.51
N VAL A 218 2.18 -0.63 -19.99
CA VAL A 218 1.47 0.61 -20.25
C VAL A 218 1.64 1.53 -19.06
N CYS A 219 2.17 2.71 -19.31
CA CYS A 219 2.28 3.77 -18.31
C CYS A 219 1.16 4.78 -18.50
N LEU A 220 0.45 5.06 -17.43
CA LEU A 220 -0.70 5.95 -17.42
C LEU A 220 -0.56 7.00 -16.30
N GLU A 221 -1.03 8.19 -16.58
CA GLU A 221 -1.27 9.22 -15.57
C GLU A 221 -2.70 9.12 -15.07
N VAL A 222 -2.89 9.03 -13.77
CA VAL A 222 -4.21 9.09 -13.12
C VAL A 222 -4.69 10.53 -13.14
N LYS A 223 -5.93 10.75 -13.59
CA LYS A 223 -6.50 12.08 -13.75
C LYS A 223 -7.52 12.39 -12.66
N ASP A 224 -7.56 13.65 -12.26
CA ASP A 224 -8.54 14.20 -11.31
C ASP A 224 -8.82 13.27 -10.11
N TRP A 225 -7.78 12.98 -9.35
CA TRP A 225 -7.81 12.10 -8.19
C TRP A 225 -7.35 12.82 -6.91
N LEU A 226 -7.27 12.12 -5.77
CA LEU A 226 -6.83 12.66 -4.47
C LEU A 226 -5.33 13.02 -4.44
N SER A 227 -4.54 12.51 -5.37
CA SER A 227 -3.12 12.82 -5.55
C SER A 227 -2.74 12.70 -7.02
N GLN A 228 -1.66 13.35 -7.40
CA GLN A 228 -0.98 13.06 -8.66
C GLN A 228 -0.40 11.65 -8.57
N ALA A 229 -0.69 10.83 -9.58
CA ALA A 229 -0.24 9.44 -9.58
C ALA A 229 0.08 8.93 -10.98
N ILE A 230 1.02 8.00 -11.03
CA ILE A 230 1.36 7.21 -12.22
C ILE A 230 0.94 5.76 -11.95
N LYS A 231 0.24 5.18 -12.91
CA LYS A 231 -0.10 3.77 -12.97
C LYS A 231 0.79 3.09 -14.00
N LEU A 232 1.45 2.01 -13.59
CA LEU A 232 2.09 1.05 -14.49
C LEU A 232 1.24 -0.20 -14.53
N SER A 233 0.97 -0.71 -15.74
CA SER A 233 0.08 -1.86 -15.94
C SER A 233 0.66 -2.82 -16.95
N ILE A 234 0.50 -4.12 -16.72
CA ILE A 234 0.75 -5.19 -17.68
C ILE A 234 -0.53 -5.97 -17.92
N GLU A 235 -0.73 -6.40 -19.16
CA GLU A 235 -1.85 -7.28 -19.50
C GLU A 235 -1.38 -8.74 -19.45
N HIS A 236 -2.14 -9.58 -18.76
CA HIS A 236 -1.94 -11.03 -18.74
C HIS A 236 -2.74 -11.68 -19.87
N ASP A 237 -2.11 -12.62 -20.57
CA ASP A 237 -2.78 -13.47 -21.56
C ASP A 237 -3.06 -14.84 -20.91
N ALA A 238 -4.27 -15.36 -21.14
CA ALA A 238 -4.66 -16.68 -20.61
C ALA A 238 -3.77 -17.84 -21.11
N ASN A 239 -3.06 -17.65 -22.24
CA ASN A 239 -2.12 -18.61 -22.80
C ASN A 239 -0.64 -18.24 -22.54
N GLU A 240 -0.38 -17.39 -21.57
CA GLU A 240 0.95 -16.89 -21.27
C GLU A 240 1.89 -18.00 -20.79
N THR A 241 3.07 -18.09 -21.40
CA THR A 241 4.13 -18.99 -20.90
C THR A 241 4.80 -18.42 -19.66
N ALA A 242 5.38 -19.30 -18.84
CA ALA A 242 6.13 -18.88 -17.64
C ALA A 242 7.26 -17.90 -17.98
N GLU A 243 7.97 -18.13 -19.09
CA GLU A 243 9.04 -17.23 -19.57
C GLU A 243 8.49 -15.84 -19.94
N MET A 244 7.33 -15.78 -20.59
CA MET A 244 6.67 -14.51 -20.93
C MET A 244 6.24 -13.76 -19.68
N GLY A 245 5.66 -14.44 -18.69
CA GLY A 245 5.31 -13.85 -17.41
C GLY A 245 6.52 -13.29 -16.66
N ASP A 246 7.68 -13.98 -16.73
CA ASP A 246 8.93 -13.48 -16.15
C ASP A 246 9.45 -12.22 -16.85
N ARG A 247 9.32 -12.16 -18.18
CA ARG A 247 9.73 -10.98 -18.95
C ARG A 247 8.84 -9.77 -18.59
N LYS A 248 7.52 -9.97 -18.56
CA LYS A 248 6.55 -8.92 -18.18
C LYS A 248 6.81 -8.38 -16.79
N ARG A 249 7.05 -9.26 -15.81
CA ARG A 249 7.35 -8.87 -14.43
C ARG A 249 8.64 -8.06 -14.34
N ARG A 250 9.72 -8.52 -14.98
CA ARG A 250 10.99 -7.80 -15.01
C ARG A 250 10.84 -6.42 -15.64
N GLU A 251 10.10 -6.32 -16.74
CA GLU A 251 9.85 -5.05 -17.42
C GLU A 251 9.02 -4.10 -16.53
N LEU A 252 7.97 -4.61 -15.88
CA LEU A 252 7.17 -3.84 -14.92
C LEU A 252 8.03 -3.36 -13.75
N ALA A 253 8.84 -4.25 -13.16
CA ALA A 253 9.75 -3.92 -12.07
C ALA A 253 10.82 -2.89 -12.51
N HIS A 254 11.32 -3.00 -13.73
CA HIS A 254 12.27 -2.03 -14.29
C HIS A 254 11.65 -0.63 -14.42
N CYS A 255 10.49 -0.52 -15.09
CA CYS A 255 9.80 0.76 -15.26
C CYS A 255 9.44 1.39 -13.90
N PHE A 256 8.98 0.58 -12.96
CA PHE A 256 8.67 1.03 -11.62
C PHE A 256 9.91 1.49 -10.85
N ASN A 257 11.00 0.74 -10.89
CA ASN A 257 12.24 1.12 -10.21
C ASN A 257 12.80 2.44 -10.75
N GLU A 258 12.71 2.68 -12.06
CA GLU A 258 13.10 3.97 -12.65
C GLU A 258 12.19 5.12 -12.21
N LEU A 259 10.88 4.87 -12.02
CA LEU A 259 9.97 5.85 -11.43
C LEU A 259 10.39 6.23 -10.01
N ILE A 260 10.69 5.24 -9.18
CA ILE A 260 11.14 5.48 -7.81
C ILE A 260 12.48 6.20 -7.77
N ARG A 261 13.43 5.87 -8.68
CA ARG A 261 14.70 6.63 -8.82
C ARG A 261 14.42 8.10 -9.15
N ALA A 262 13.51 8.37 -10.09
CA ALA A 262 13.13 9.75 -10.41
C ALA A 262 12.55 10.49 -9.22
N CYS A 263 11.75 9.83 -8.37
CA CYS A 263 11.25 10.41 -7.12
C CYS A 263 12.41 10.75 -6.15
N TYR A 264 13.38 9.86 -5.97
CA TYR A 264 14.53 10.13 -5.10
C TYR A 264 15.42 11.27 -5.61
N GLU A 265 15.71 11.32 -6.91
CA GLU A 265 16.53 12.35 -7.52
C GLU A 265 15.94 13.75 -7.37
N GLN A 266 14.62 13.86 -7.36
CA GLN A 266 13.91 15.11 -7.19
C GLN A 266 13.45 15.35 -5.74
N ALA A 267 13.77 14.45 -4.82
CA ALA A 267 13.32 14.46 -3.44
C ALA A 267 11.79 14.55 -3.30
N PHE A 268 11.05 13.87 -4.19
CA PHE A 268 9.60 13.81 -4.16
C PHE A 268 9.13 12.63 -3.31
N PRO A 269 8.39 12.87 -2.24
CA PRO A 269 7.74 11.81 -1.47
C PRO A 269 6.78 11.02 -2.34
N TYR A 270 6.64 9.74 -2.01
CA TYR A 270 5.78 8.84 -2.76
C TYR A 270 5.16 7.76 -1.86
N ASP A 271 4.04 7.24 -2.30
CA ASP A 271 3.39 6.06 -1.74
C ASP A 271 3.04 5.10 -2.88
N VAL A 272 2.97 3.80 -2.61
CA VAL A 272 2.81 2.78 -3.66
C VAL A 272 1.71 1.80 -3.31
N VAL A 273 0.94 1.40 -4.31
CA VAL A 273 -0.08 0.35 -4.22
C VAL A 273 0.14 -0.67 -5.32
N PHE A 274 0.21 -1.96 -4.95
CA PHE A 274 0.16 -3.08 -5.88
C PHE A 274 -1.21 -3.73 -5.76
N CYS A 275 -1.89 -3.94 -6.87
CA CYS A 275 -3.20 -4.59 -6.94
C CYS A 275 -3.33 -5.43 -8.20
N GLN A 276 -4.50 -6.03 -8.43
CA GLN A 276 -4.78 -6.86 -9.60
C GLN A 276 -3.71 -7.95 -9.80
N HIS A 277 -3.46 -8.77 -8.75
CA HIS A 277 -2.41 -9.79 -8.75
C HIS A 277 -1.01 -9.26 -9.13
N GLY A 278 -0.72 -8.00 -8.81
CA GLY A 278 0.58 -7.36 -9.09
C GLY A 278 0.76 -6.87 -10.52
N SER A 279 -0.28 -6.98 -11.37
CA SER A 279 -0.25 -6.43 -12.74
C SER A 279 -0.39 -4.92 -12.78
N ASP A 280 -0.94 -4.31 -11.75
CA ASP A 280 -1.12 -2.87 -11.61
C ASP A 280 -0.32 -2.32 -10.43
N ILE A 281 0.52 -1.32 -10.69
CA ILE A 281 1.27 -0.58 -9.67
C ILE A 281 0.91 0.90 -9.78
N TYR A 282 0.27 1.44 -8.74
CA TYR A 282 0.02 2.86 -8.62
C TYR A 282 1.07 3.50 -7.73
N THR A 283 1.66 4.60 -8.19
CA THR A 283 2.60 5.40 -7.41
C THR A 283 2.02 6.80 -7.27
N PHE A 284 1.65 7.15 -6.04
CA PHE A 284 1.29 8.51 -5.68
C PHE A 284 2.56 9.31 -5.48
N ILE A 285 2.73 10.39 -6.23
CA ILE A 285 3.88 11.28 -6.13
C ILE A 285 3.35 12.58 -5.56
N ARG A 286 3.86 12.97 -4.39
CA ARG A 286 3.17 13.92 -3.54
C ARG A 286 4.12 14.90 -2.85
N ARG A 287 3.57 15.97 -2.34
CA ARG A 287 4.29 16.86 -1.44
C ARG A 287 4.47 16.19 -0.07
N TYR A 288 5.32 16.80 0.76
CA TYR A 288 5.65 16.29 2.09
C TYR A 288 4.42 15.96 2.95
N GLN A 289 4.63 15.05 3.91
CA GLN A 289 3.69 14.65 4.94
C GLN A 289 3.12 15.87 5.68
N GLN A 290 1.92 16.25 5.31
CA GLN A 290 1.10 17.24 6.00
C GLN A 290 -0.33 16.71 6.09
N PRO A 291 -0.97 16.78 7.26
CA PRO A 291 -2.38 16.40 7.39
C PRO A 291 -3.28 17.41 6.68
N LEU A 292 -4.47 16.96 6.30
CA LEU A 292 -5.59 17.81 5.93
C LEU A 292 -6.25 18.23 7.25
N GLU A 293 -5.79 19.34 7.84
CA GLU A 293 -6.14 19.72 9.23
C GLU A 293 -7.64 19.92 9.43
N ASP A 294 -8.27 20.68 8.52
CA ASP A 294 -9.70 20.99 8.59
C ASP A 294 -10.61 19.75 8.44
N LEU A 295 -10.12 18.72 7.77
CA LEU A 295 -10.82 17.46 7.58
C LEU A 295 -10.43 16.38 8.59
N HIS A 296 -9.43 16.64 9.42
CA HIS A 296 -8.85 15.63 10.32
C HIS A 296 -8.46 14.33 9.60
N VAL A 297 -7.80 14.44 8.45
CA VAL A 297 -7.34 13.32 7.63
C VAL A 297 -5.82 13.38 7.44
N ASN A 298 -5.16 12.24 7.56
CA ASN A 298 -3.78 12.08 7.08
C ASN A 298 -3.83 11.45 5.69
N PRO A 299 -3.52 12.17 4.61
CA PRO A 299 -3.58 11.61 3.27
C PRO A 299 -2.40 10.64 3.02
N ALA A 300 -2.40 9.49 3.71
CA ALA A 300 -1.45 8.41 3.54
C ALA A 300 -1.87 7.50 2.37
N CYS A 301 -1.11 6.45 2.11
CA CYS A 301 -1.32 5.59 0.94
C CYS A 301 -2.77 5.06 0.84
N VAL A 302 -3.35 4.59 1.94
CA VAL A 302 -4.72 4.06 1.96
C VAL A 302 -5.73 5.15 1.65
N GLU A 303 -5.61 6.33 2.25
CA GLU A 303 -6.49 7.46 1.99
C GLU A 303 -6.42 7.88 0.52
N LEU A 304 -5.23 7.86 -0.07
CA LEU A 304 -5.04 8.21 -1.48
C LEU A 304 -5.63 7.19 -2.46
N THR A 305 -5.96 5.98 -2.00
CA THR A 305 -6.73 5.02 -2.83
C THR A 305 -8.23 5.26 -2.84
N GLY A 306 -8.71 6.22 -2.07
CA GLY A 306 -10.12 6.55 -1.93
C GLY A 306 -10.81 5.95 -0.69
N VAL A 307 -10.06 5.28 0.19
CA VAL A 307 -10.54 4.78 1.49
C VAL A 307 -10.06 5.73 2.58
N VAL A 308 -10.85 6.73 2.89
CA VAL A 308 -10.43 7.89 3.71
C VAL A 308 -10.73 7.65 5.18
N VAL A 309 -9.68 7.57 6.01
CA VAL A 309 -9.78 7.36 7.46
C VAL A 309 -9.83 8.70 8.19
N TYR A 310 -11.02 9.10 8.63
CA TYR A 310 -11.25 10.31 9.40
C TYR A 310 -10.85 10.13 10.87
N ARG A 311 -10.25 11.17 11.47
CA ARG A 311 -9.80 11.17 12.87
C ARG A 311 -10.82 11.76 13.85
N SER A 312 -11.91 12.32 13.35
CA SER A 312 -13.02 12.82 14.17
C SER A 312 -14.37 12.39 13.60
N GLU A 313 -15.34 12.20 14.48
CA GLU A 313 -16.72 11.87 14.09
C GLU A 313 -17.34 12.99 13.28
N GLU A 314 -17.14 14.24 13.70
CA GLU A 314 -17.65 15.41 13.00
C GLU A 314 -17.19 15.44 11.53
N SER A 315 -15.89 15.25 11.28
CA SER A 315 -15.36 15.24 9.92
C SER A 315 -15.85 14.03 9.12
N PHE A 316 -15.99 12.87 9.76
CA PHE A 316 -16.59 11.70 9.13
C PHE A 316 -18.03 11.99 8.72
N ASP A 317 -18.84 12.57 9.59
CA ASP A 317 -20.26 12.83 9.31
C ASP A 317 -20.45 13.87 8.18
N ARG A 318 -19.51 14.82 8.06
CA ARG A 318 -19.48 15.88 7.03
C ARG A 318 -18.67 15.51 5.80
N ALA A 319 -18.22 14.26 5.66
CA ALA A 319 -17.39 13.86 4.54
C ALA A 319 -18.05 14.18 3.19
N ASP A 320 -17.32 14.90 2.34
CA ASP A 320 -17.76 15.40 1.05
C ASP A 320 -16.60 15.26 0.03
N GLN A 321 -16.92 14.80 -1.18
CA GLN A 321 -15.94 14.53 -2.22
C GLN A 321 -15.22 15.79 -2.69
N ASP A 322 -15.97 16.87 -2.96
CA ASP A 322 -15.43 18.07 -3.57
C ASP A 322 -14.52 18.81 -2.58
N ILE A 323 -14.93 18.87 -1.30
CA ILE A 323 -14.10 19.42 -0.21
C ILE A 323 -12.81 18.60 -0.05
N LEU A 324 -12.91 17.27 -0.04
CA LEU A 324 -11.75 16.39 0.08
C LEU A 324 -10.77 16.58 -1.08
N MET A 325 -11.30 16.62 -2.31
CA MET A 325 -10.51 16.85 -3.53
C MET A 325 -9.80 18.21 -3.50
N GLU A 326 -10.50 19.26 -3.07
CA GLU A 326 -9.94 20.60 -2.97
C GLU A 326 -8.80 20.67 -1.93
N GLU A 327 -9.00 20.10 -0.74
CA GLU A 327 -7.98 20.04 0.31
C GLU A 327 -6.77 19.19 -0.12
N CYS A 328 -6.99 18.07 -0.78
CA CYS A 328 -5.91 17.28 -1.36
C CYS A 328 -5.11 18.08 -2.39
N LYS A 329 -5.76 18.82 -3.28
CA LYS A 329 -5.07 19.70 -4.26
C LYS A 329 -4.19 20.74 -3.57
N LYS A 330 -4.64 21.32 -2.47
CA LYS A 330 -3.85 22.32 -1.70
C LYS A 330 -2.62 21.71 -1.02
N VAL A 331 -2.74 20.52 -0.45
CA VAL A 331 -1.76 19.92 0.45
C VAL A 331 -0.86 18.90 -0.23
N VAL A 332 -1.44 18.03 -1.07
CA VAL A 332 -0.76 16.86 -1.64
C VAL A 332 -0.14 17.14 -3.00
N TYR A 333 -0.78 17.95 -3.84
CA TYR A 333 -0.36 18.17 -5.22
C TYR A 333 0.88 19.07 -5.34
N PHE A 334 1.71 18.75 -6.32
CA PHE A 334 2.68 19.71 -6.86
C PHE A 334 2.00 20.68 -7.82
N GLU A 335 2.63 21.84 -8.02
CA GLU A 335 2.21 22.76 -9.06
C GLU A 335 2.26 22.09 -10.45
N PRO A 336 1.35 22.43 -11.37
CA PRO A 336 1.25 21.78 -12.68
C PRO A 336 2.57 21.73 -13.45
N SER A 337 3.36 22.80 -13.44
CA SER A 337 4.65 22.85 -14.13
C SER A 337 5.66 21.85 -13.54
N ILE A 338 5.72 21.72 -12.23
CA ILE A 338 6.60 20.76 -11.54
C ILE A 338 6.20 19.33 -11.89
N TRP A 339 4.89 19.07 -11.88
CA TRP A 339 4.36 17.77 -12.23
C TRP A 339 4.64 17.39 -13.70
N ASP A 340 4.39 18.33 -14.64
CA ASP A 340 4.62 18.09 -16.06
C ASP A 340 6.10 17.85 -16.37
N ASP A 341 7.01 18.57 -15.68
CA ASP A 341 8.45 18.39 -15.83
C ASP A 341 8.90 17.02 -15.26
N PHE A 342 8.34 16.60 -14.12
CA PHE A 342 8.58 15.28 -13.55
C PHE A 342 8.14 14.17 -14.52
N VAL A 343 6.89 14.24 -14.99
CA VAL A 343 6.34 13.24 -15.93
C VAL A 343 7.19 13.18 -17.21
N ARG A 344 7.53 14.32 -17.78
CA ARG A 344 8.37 14.39 -18.99
C ARG A 344 9.75 13.77 -18.76
N SER A 345 10.37 14.07 -17.62
CA SER A 345 11.69 13.52 -17.26
C SER A 345 11.61 11.99 -17.12
N TYR A 346 10.60 11.47 -16.44
CA TYR A 346 10.41 10.04 -16.29
C TYR A 346 10.14 9.34 -17.62
N VAL A 347 9.22 9.87 -18.45
CA VAL A 347 8.94 9.32 -19.79
C VAL A 347 10.19 9.26 -20.64
N ASN A 348 10.96 10.34 -20.68
CA ASN A 348 12.21 10.39 -21.44
C ASN A 348 13.24 9.36 -20.97
N ARG A 349 13.32 9.12 -19.66
CA ARG A 349 14.21 8.12 -19.05
C ARG A 349 13.86 6.70 -19.54
N ILE A 350 12.59 6.39 -19.65
CA ILE A 350 12.14 5.04 -20.05
C ILE A 350 12.19 4.85 -21.55
N VAL A 351 11.77 5.84 -22.34
CA VAL A 351 11.63 5.71 -23.80
C VAL A 351 13.00 5.76 -24.50
N ASN A 352 13.99 6.48 -23.95
CA ASN A 352 15.30 6.67 -24.55
C ASN A 352 16.38 5.66 -24.07
N ASN A 353 16.06 4.80 -23.10
CA ASN A 353 16.92 3.71 -22.61
C ASN A 353 16.32 2.33 -22.93
#